data_c756905c5c06dc91387a27ce171c066b
#
_entry.id   c756905c5c06dc91387a27ce171c066b
#
_cell.length_a   1.000
_cell.length_b   1.000
_cell.length_c   1.000
_cell.angle_alpha   90.00
_cell.angle_beta   90.00
_cell.angle_gamma   90.00
#
_symmetry.space_group_name_H-M   'P 1'
#
loop_
_entity.id
_entity.type
_entity.pdbx_description
1 polymer ?
#
loop_
_entity_poly.entity_id
_entity_poly.type
_entity_poly.pdbx_seq_one_letter_code
_entity_poly.pdbx_strand_id
1 'polypeptide(L)'
;MRLDAITLEHFRNYAHESVTFDPSVNVIVGENAQGKTNLLEAAVYLSCAKSPRARTEKEMISFDADAARLTGSVFSRGRDFTVEIELSRGKRRKMSVNQVPCKRAGDLSGVLNTVYFCPDDLLLIRDGAAARRRFMDLSLSQLRPRYDAALSEYNRLYDHKTRILRDAEEHPSLLDALPDFNLRMAQCGAVLIYYRARFCKLLADYAASAHRECSGGREELTLA
;
A
#
# COMPACT_ATOMS: atom_id res chain seq x y z
N MET A 1 -12.90 -13.26 4.76
CA MET A 1 -12.69 -11.94 4.16
C MET A 1 -12.68 -12.15 2.66
N ARG A 2 -13.52 -11.45 1.91
CA ARG A 2 -13.59 -11.52 0.44
C ARG A 2 -14.03 -10.17 -0.13
N LEU A 3 -13.65 -9.91 -1.34
CA LEU A 3 -14.12 -8.79 -2.13
C LEU A 3 -15.27 -9.29 -3.00
N ASP A 4 -16.46 -8.75 -2.83
CA ASP A 4 -17.67 -9.20 -3.53
C ASP A 4 -17.87 -8.42 -4.83
N ALA A 5 -17.57 -7.11 -4.85
CA ALA A 5 -17.66 -6.27 -6.04
C ALA A 5 -16.71 -5.08 -5.99
N ILE A 6 -16.36 -4.58 -7.17
CA ILE A 6 -15.67 -3.30 -7.38
C ILE A 6 -16.43 -2.48 -8.39
N THR A 7 -16.62 -1.20 -8.11
CA THR A 7 -17.03 -0.19 -9.09
C THR A 7 -15.93 0.85 -9.25
N LEU A 8 -15.57 1.16 -10.48
CA LEU A 8 -14.53 2.10 -10.88
C LEU A 8 -15.15 3.22 -11.71
N GLU A 9 -14.84 4.46 -11.39
CA GLU A 9 -15.23 5.63 -12.18
C GLU A 9 -13.98 6.46 -12.46
N HIS A 10 -13.68 6.71 -13.73
CA HIS A 10 -12.52 7.46 -14.22
C HIS A 10 -11.18 6.99 -13.63
N PHE A 11 -11.05 5.69 -13.39
CA PHE A 11 -9.85 5.08 -12.83
C PHE A 11 -9.00 4.46 -13.95
N ARG A 12 -7.78 4.94 -14.14
CA ARG A 12 -6.87 4.49 -15.20
C ARG A 12 -7.55 4.61 -16.58
N ASN A 13 -7.78 3.47 -17.25
CA ASN A 13 -8.47 3.37 -18.55
C ASN A 13 -9.98 3.07 -18.42
N TYR A 14 -10.49 2.93 -17.20
CA TYR A 14 -11.91 2.70 -16.96
C TYR A 14 -12.66 4.02 -16.84
N ALA A 15 -13.57 4.32 -17.77
CA ALA A 15 -14.48 5.44 -17.62
C ALA A 15 -15.55 5.14 -16.55
N HIS A 16 -16.19 3.98 -16.67
CA HIS A 16 -17.08 3.39 -15.67
C HIS A 16 -17.07 1.87 -15.86
N GLU A 17 -16.84 1.12 -14.78
CA GLU A 17 -16.87 -0.33 -14.79
C GLU A 17 -17.35 -0.85 -13.44
N SER A 18 -18.16 -1.92 -13.47
CA SER A 18 -18.60 -2.60 -12.26
C SER A 18 -18.44 -4.11 -12.43
N VAL A 19 -17.67 -4.71 -11.52
CA VAL A 19 -17.34 -6.14 -11.57
C VAL A 19 -17.75 -6.79 -10.27
N THR A 20 -18.48 -7.91 -10.36
CA THR A 20 -18.77 -8.79 -9.24
C THR A 20 -17.84 -9.99 -9.26
N PHE A 21 -17.43 -10.45 -8.10
CA PHE A 21 -16.46 -11.55 -7.95
C PHE A 21 -17.12 -12.80 -7.36
N ASP A 22 -16.69 -13.95 -7.86
CA ASP A 22 -16.95 -15.23 -7.19
C ASP A 22 -16.14 -15.29 -5.88
N PRO A 23 -16.70 -15.88 -4.81
CA PRO A 23 -16.01 -15.99 -3.53
C PRO A 23 -14.71 -16.79 -3.55
N SER A 24 -14.48 -17.64 -4.55
CA SER A 24 -13.34 -18.56 -4.62
C SER A 24 -12.30 -18.10 -5.65
N VAL A 25 -12.56 -18.30 -6.93
CA VAL A 25 -11.60 -18.05 -8.01
C VAL A 25 -12.22 -17.20 -9.10
N ASN A 26 -11.52 -16.13 -9.51
CA ASN A 26 -11.90 -15.28 -10.62
C ASN A 26 -10.77 -15.27 -11.66
N VAL A 27 -11.10 -15.53 -12.91
CA VAL A 27 -10.13 -15.49 -14.01
C VAL A 27 -10.43 -14.28 -14.87
N ILE A 28 -9.48 -13.34 -14.95
CA ILE A 28 -9.59 -12.12 -15.74
C ILE A 28 -8.84 -12.32 -17.04
N VAL A 29 -9.58 -12.39 -18.15
CA VAL A 29 -9.04 -12.62 -19.50
C VAL A 29 -9.32 -11.43 -20.40
N GLY A 30 -8.54 -11.30 -21.46
CA GLY A 30 -8.68 -10.23 -22.47
C GLY A 30 -7.36 -9.88 -23.10
N GLU A 31 -7.38 -9.04 -24.13
CA GLU A 31 -6.18 -8.58 -24.83
C GLU A 31 -5.30 -7.69 -23.95
N ASN A 32 -4.05 -7.48 -24.38
CA ASN A 32 -3.14 -6.59 -23.69
C ASN A 32 -3.65 -5.14 -23.68
N ALA A 33 -3.30 -4.41 -22.64
CA ALA A 33 -3.72 -3.01 -22.42
C ALA A 33 -5.20 -2.77 -22.14
N GLN A 34 -6.04 -3.82 -22.02
CA GLN A 34 -7.49 -3.68 -21.72
C GLN A 34 -7.80 -3.35 -20.25
N GLY A 35 -6.81 -3.24 -19.38
CA GLY A 35 -7.01 -2.82 -17.99
C GLY A 35 -7.00 -3.94 -16.95
N LYS A 36 -6.78 -5.21 -17.33
CA LYS A 36 -6.74 -6.35 -16.36
C LYS A 36 -5.91 -6.05 -15.11
N THR A 37 -4.71 -5.55 -15.29
CA THR A 37 -3.82 -5.17 -14.19
C THR A 37 -4.34 -3.95 -13.42
N ASN A 38 -5.07 -3.05 -14.06
CA ASN A 38 -5.66 -1.88 -13.40
C ASN A 38 -6.82 -2.28 -12.47
N LEU A 39 -7.57 -3.33 -12.81
CA LEU A 39 -8.59 -3.89 -11.91
C LEU A 39 -7.95 -4.51 -10.66
N LEU A 40 -6.86 -5.28 -10.83
CA LEU A 40 -6.09 -5.82 -9.70
C LEU A 40 -5.48 -4.70 -8.84
N GLU A 41 -4.93 -3.65 -9.46
CA GLU A 41 -4.42 -2.47 -8.76
C GLU A 41 -5.53 -1.80 -7.93
N ALA A 42 -6.75 -1.69 -8.46
CA ALA A 42 -7.89 -1.13 -7.75
C ALA A 42 -8.24 -1.95 -6.50
N ALA A 43 -8.24 -3.29 -6.58
CA ALA A 43 -8.48 -4.17 -5.44
C ALA A 43 -7.44 -3.97 -4.33
N VAL A 44 -6.14 -3.87 -4.71
CA VAL A 44 -5.07 -3.57 -3.76
C VAL A 44 -5.23 -2.16 -3.17
N TYR A 45 -5.57 -1.18 -3.99
CA TYR A 45 -5.72 0.19 -3.54
C TYR A 45 -6.87 0.35 -2.54
N LEU A 46 -7.99 -0.36 -2.73
CA LEU A 46 -9.11 -0.40 -1.79
C LEU A 46 -8.71 -0.98 -0.42
N SER A 47 -7.71 -1.85 -0.36
CA SER A 47 -7.29 -2.49 0.89
C SER A 47 -6.41 -1.60 1.77
N CYS A 48 -5.56 -0.78 1.19
CA CYS A 48 -4.53 -0.05 1.94
C CYS A 48 -4.29 1.39 1.47
N ALA A 49 -5.06 1.86 0.48
CA ALA A 49 -4.90 3.16 -0.15
C ALA A 49 -3.45 3.44 -0.62
N LYS A 50 -2.76 2.38 -1.05
CA LYS A 50 -1.42 2.42 -1.65
C LYS A 50 -1.43 1.60 -2.93
N SER A 51 -0.96 2.20 -4.03
CA SER A 51 -0.82 1.46 -5.28
C SER A 51 0.49 0.67 -5.29
N PRO A 52 0.48 -0.57 -5.78
CA PRO A 52 1.71 -1.33 -6.02
C PRO A 52 2.54 -0.75 -7.17
N ARG A 53 1.93 0.00 -8.10
CA ARG A 53 2.53 0.47 -9.36
C ARG A 53 2.69 1.98 -9.45
N ALA A 54 1.65 2.75 -9.10
CA ALA A 54 1.66 4.20 -9.20
C ALA A 54 2.59 4.82 -8.14
N ARG A 55 3.33 5.85 -8.55
CA ARG A 55 4.12 6.68 -7.65
C ARG A 55 3.30 7.79 -7.03
N THR A 56 2.33 8.30 -7.78
CA THR A 56 1.42 9.36 -7.34
C THR A 56 -0.03 9.01 -7.62
N GLU A 57 -0.94 9.53 -6.81
CA GLU A 57 -2.39 9.29 -6.98
C GLU A 57 -2.93 9.83 -8.30
N LYS A 58 -2.30 10.88 -8.85
CA LYS A 58 -2.69 11.48 -10.13
C LYS A 58 -2.58 10.50 -11.31
N GLU A 59 -1.65 9.54 -11.23
CA GLU A 59 -1.47 8.52 -12.26
C GLU A 59 -2.62 7.53 -12.34
N MET A 60 -3.43 7.43 -11.30
CA MET A 60 -4.59 6.54 -11.24
C MET A 60 -5.89 7.20 -11.75
N ILE A 61 -5.90 8.51 -11.92
CA ILE A 61 -7.04 9.26 -12.49
C ILE A 61 -6.93 9.22 -14.00
N SER A 62 -8.03 8.91 -14.68
CA SER A 62 -8.10 8.95 -16.17
C SER A 62 -7.62 10.30 -16.71
N PHE A 63 -7.04 10.29 -17.91
CA PHE A 63 -6.46 11.51 -18.50
C PHE A 63 -7.50 12.61 -18.69
N ASP A 64 -8.72 12.24 -19.04
CA ASP A 64 -9.82 13.14 -19.37
C ASP A 64 -10.68 13.52 -18.15
N ALA A 65 -10.23 13.19 -16.92
CA ALA A 65 -10.98 13.44 -15.70
C ALA A 65 -10.16 14.16 -14.63
N ASP A 66 -10.85 14.94 -13.80
CA ASP A 66 -10.25 15.61 -12.63
C ASP A 66 -10.30 14.78 -11.35
N ALA A 67 -11.12 13.74 -11.34
CA ALA A 67 -11.29 12.85 -10.21
C ALA A 67 -11.54 11.42 -10.66
N ALA A 68 -11.23 10.47 -9.78
CA ALA A 68 -11.57 9.06 -9.91
C ALA A 68 -12.23 8.57 -8.63
N ARG A 69 -13.16 7.63 -8.75
CA ARG A 69 -13.81 6.99 -7.61
C ARG A 69 -13.67 5.48 -7.70
N LEU A 70 -13.35 4.87 -6.58
CA LEU A 70 -13.32 3.44 -6.39
C LEU A 70 -14.29 3.08 -5.27
N THR A 71 -15.19 2.13 -5.53
CA THR A 71 -16.09 1.59 -4.51
C THR A 71 -15.90 0.08 -4.45
N GLY A 72 -15.66 -0.47 -3.28
CA GLY A 72 -15.52 -1.90 -3.05
C GLY A 72 -16.56 -2.41 -2.05
N SER A 73 -17.26 -3.48 -2.42
CA SER A 73 -18.12 -4.24 -1.50
C SER A 73 -17.31 -5.41 -0.94
N VAL A 74 -17.19 -5.47 0.38
CA VAL A 74 -16.30 -6.41 1.08
C VAL A 74 -17.06 -7.13 2.18
N PHE A 75 -17.03 -8.46 2.21
CA PHE A 75 -17.47 -9.24 3.35
C PHE A 75 -16.29 -9.60 4.25
N SER A 76 -16.33 -9.15 5.49
CA SER A 76 -15.24 -9.35 6.45
C SER A 76 -15.78 -9.46 7.88
N ARG A 77 -15.22 -10.38 8.67
CA ARG A 77 -15.60 -10.57 10.08
C ARG A 77 -17.11 -10.76 10.30
N GLY A 78 -17.76 -11.48 9.38
CA GLY A 78 -19.18 -11.83 9.47
C GLY A 78 -20.15 -10.70 9.10
N ARG A 79 -19.69 -9.62 8.46
CA ARG A 79 -20.52 -8.48 8.05
C ARG A 79 -20.03 -7.82 6.77
N ASP A 80 -20.92 -7.05 6.16
CA ASP A 80 -20.63 -6.30 4.93
C ASP A 80 -20.01 -4.94 5.23
N PHE A 81 -19.07 -4.57 4.39
CA PHE A 81 -18.45 -3.26 4.37
C PHE A 81 -18.48 -2.69 2.96
N THR A 82 -18.70 -1.39 2.87
CA THR A 82 -18.48 -0.62 1.65
C THR A 82 -17.28 0.28 1.88
N VAL A 83 -16.25 0.11 1.06
CA VAL A 83 -15.06 0.97 1.06
C VAL A 83 -15.15 1.91 -0.13
N GLU A 84 -15.05 3.21 0.10
CA GLU A 84 -15.05 4.21 -0.97
C GLU A 84 -13.77 5.04 -0.89
N ILE A 85 -13.14 5.26 -2.05
CA ILE A 85 -11.98 6.13 -2.19
C ILE A 85 -12.21 7.07 -3.38
N GLU A 86 -12.14 8.36 -3.12
CA GLU A 86 -12.20 9.42 -4.13
C GLU A 86 -10.83 10.07 -4.26
N LEU A 87 -10.28 10.05 -5.46
CA LEU A 87 -9.05 10.73 -5.86
C LEU A 87 -9.39 12.00 -6.62
N SER A 88 -8.69 13.09 -6.39
CA SER A 88 -8.88 14.34 -7.12
C SER A 88 -7.54 15.00 -7.41
N ARG A 89 -7.41 15.60 -8.60
CA ARG A 89 -6.19 16.33 -8.97
C ARG A 89 -6.02 17.54 -8.04
N GLY A 90 -4.84 17.65 -7.41
CA GLY A 90 -4.50 18.78 -6.54
C GLY A 90 -5.16 18.81 -5.17
N LYS A 91 -5.97 17.82 -4.82
CA LYS A 91 -6.60 17.68 -3.49
C LYS A 91 -6.19 16.38 -2.82
N ARG A 92 -6.29 16.37 -1.50
CA ARG A 92 -6.11 15.14 -0.72
C ARG A 92 -7.26 14.17 -1.02
N ARG A 93 -6.96 12.89 -1.21
CA ARG A 93 -7.96 11.84 -1.35
C ARG A 93 -8.95 11.83 -0.19
N LYS A 94 -10.19 11.44 -0.48
CA LYS A 94 -11.20 11.15 0.52
C LYS A 94 -11.40 9.64 0.58
N MET A 95 -11.64 9.13 1.76
CA MET A 95 -11.88 7.70 2.01
C MET A 95 -13.01 7.55 3.02
N SER A 96 -13.82 6.52 2.87
CA SER A 96 -14.83 6.14 3.85
C SER A 96 -15.00 4.63 3.92
N VAL A 97 -15.47 4.16 5.07
CA VAL A 97 -15.94 2.78 5.29
C VAL A 97 -17.35 2.86 5.84
N ASN A 98 -18.31 2.27 5.14
CA ASN A 98 -19.74 2.38 5.47
C ASN A 98 -20.18 3.84 5.66
N GLN A 99 -19.75 4.73 4.75
CA GLN A 99 -19.99 6.18 4.77
C GLN A 99 -19.34 6.94 5.95
N VAL A 100 -18.60 6.25 6.81
CA VAL A 100 -17.83 6.89 7.89
C VAL A 100 -16.48 7.35 7.34
N PRO A 101 -16.18 8.66 7.37
CA PRO A 101 -14.93 9.18 6.82
C PRO A 101 -13.69 8.63 7.51
N CYS A 102 -12.71 8.19 6.73
CA CYS A 102 -11.40 7.75 7.17
C CYS A 102 -10.37 8.87 6.99
N LYS A 103 -9.61 9.18 8.03
CA LYS A 103 -8.60 10.24 8.00
C LYS A 103 -7.24 9.74 7.52
N ARG A 104 -6.94 8.45 7.71
CA ARG A 104 -5.66 7.79 7.41
C ARG A 104 -5.90 6.49 6.66
N ALA A 105 -4.93 6.08 5.85
CA ALA A 105 -4.95 4.77 5.19
C ALA A 105 -5.07 3.60 6.19
N GLY A 106 -4.44 3.73 7.36
CA GLY A 106 -4.55 2.74 8.42
C GLY A 106 -5.97 2.51 8.96
N ASP A 107 -6.90 3.45 8.72
CA ASP A 107 -8.31 3.29 9.13
C ASP A 107 -9.03 2.24 8.26
N LEU A 108 -8.49 1.91 7.06
CA LEU A 108 -8.96 0.82 6.21
C LEU A 108 -8.47 -0.56 6.69
N SER A 109 -7.47 -0.59 7.58
CA SER A 109 -6.84 -1.83 8.03
C SER A 109 -7.83 -2.83 8.62
N GLY A 110 -7.75 -4.07 8.13
CA GLY A 110 -8.61 -5.17 8.61
C GLY A 110 -10.02 -5.19 8.03
N VAL A 111 -10.38 -4.28 7.12
CA VAL A 111 -11.60 -4.38 6.31
C VAL A 111 -11.35 -5.33 5.15
N LEU A 112 -10.33 -5.06 4.35
CA LEU A 112 -9.84 -5.92 3.27
C LEU A 112 -8.32 -6.02 3.38
N ASN A 113 -7.77 -7.23 3.36
CA ASN A 113 -6.33 -7.46 3.21
C ASN A 113 -6.10 -8.16 1.88
N THR A 114 -5.09 -7.70 1.15
CA THR A 114 -4.73 -8.25 -0.15
C THR A 114 -3.28 -8.72 -0.17
N VAL A 115 -3.05 -9.80 -0.90
CA VAL A 115 -1.71 -10.21 -1.33
C VAL A 115 -1.67 -10.02 -2.84
N TYR A 116 -0.79 -9.19 -3.32
CA TYR A 116 -0.60 -8.92 -4.73
C TYR A 116 0.74 -9.51 -5.18
N PHE A 117 0.71 -10.21 -6.30
CA PHE A 117 1.91 -10.71 -6.96
C PHE A 117 1.91 -10.29 -8.42
N CYS A 118 3.02 -9.78 -8.90
CA CYS A 118 3.25 -9.45 -10.29
C CYS A 118 4.66 -9.91 -10.74
N PRO A 119 4.93 -10.00 -12.05
CA PRO A 119 6.25 -10.41 -12.55
C PRO A 119 7.41 -9.56 -12.01
N ASP A 120 7.18 -8.26 -11.73
CA ASP A 120 8.20 -7.37 -11.17
C ASP A 120 8.61 -7.78 -9.75
N ASP A 121 7.76 -8.50 -9.00
CA ASP A 121 8.09 -8.99 -7.66
C ASP A 121 9.21 -10.05 -7.68
N LEU A 122 9.44 -10.69 -8.82
CA LEU A 122 10.58 -11.60 -9.01
C LEU A 122 11.92 -10.84 -8.90
N LEU A 123 11.91 -9.53 -9.12
CA LEU A 123 13.08 -8.67 -8.97
C LEU A 123 13.34 -8.23 -7.52
N LEU A 124 12.47 -8.58 -6.57
CA LEU A 124 12.55 -8.17 -5.15
C LEU A 124 13.94 -8.40 -4.54
N ILE A 125 14.60 -9.48 -4.92
CA ILE A 125 15.95 -9.80 -4.45
C ILE A 125 17.00 -8.96 -5.16
N ARG A 126 16.82 -8.71 -6.48
CA ARG A 126 17.78 -7.96 -7.32
C ARG A 126 17.71 -6.46 -7.09
N ASP A 127 16.53 -5.91 -6.88
CA ASP A 127 16.26 -4.46 -6.79
C ASP A 127 16.77 -3.80 -5.49
N GLY A 128 17.45 -4.57 -4.65
CA GLY A 128 18.12 -4.05 -3.48
C GLY A 128 17.17 -3.73 -2.30
N ALA A 129 17.72 -3.01 -1.32
CA ALA A 129 17.07 -2.82 -0.03
C ALA A 129 15.79 -1.94 -0.08
N ALA A 130 15.66 -1.07 -1.08
CA ALA A 130 14.47 -0.21 -1.22
C ALA A 130 13.23 -1.01 -1.59
N ALA A 131 13.35 -1.95 -2.53
CA ALA A 131 12.27 -2.84 -2.94
C ALA A 131 11.83 -3.74 -1.77
N ARG A 132 12.77 -4.33 -1.06
CA ARG A 132 12.49 -5.15 0.13
C ARG A 132 11.79 -4.38 1.25
N ARG A 133 12.22 -3.13 1.51
CA ARG A 133 11.51 -2.28 2.47
C ARG A 133 10.10 -1.95 2.03
N ARG A 134 9.89 -1.62 0.75
CA ARG A 134 8.56 -1.35 0.19
C ARG A 134 7.62 -2.55 0.34
N PHE A 135 8.09 -3.76 0.06
CA PHE A 135 7.33 -4.99 0.26
C PHE A 135 6.88 -5.14 1.73
N MET A 136 7.81 -4.99 2.68
CA MET A 136 7.48 -5.04 4.12
C MET A 136 6.50 -3.94 4.51
N ASP A 137 6.68 -2.72 4.00
CA ASP A 137 5.84 -1.57 4.34
C ASP A 137 4.41 -1.76 3.85
N LEU A 138 4.22 -2.30 2.63
CA LEU A 138 2.90 -2.63 2.11
C LEU A 138 2.21 -3.71 2.95
N SER A 139 2.93 -4.78 3.26
CA SER A 139 2.41 -5.89 4.06
C SER A 139 2.05 -5.46 5.48
N LEU A 140 2.98 -4.78 6.17
CA LEU A 140 2.80 -4.36 7.56
C LEU A 140 1.75 -3.25 7.73
N SER A 141 1.63 -2.35 6.77
CA SER A 141 0.62 -1.28 6.82
C SER A 141 -0.81 -1.82 6.81
N GLN A 142 -1.07 -2.91 6.08
CA GLN A 142 -2.38 -3.57 6.07
C GLN A 142 -2.69 -4.28 7.39
N LEU A 143 -1.67 -4.82 8.05
CA LEU A 143 -1.81 -5.71 9.21
C LEU A 143 -1.72 -4.96 10.55
N ARG A 144 -1.04 -3.81 10.58
CA ARG A 144 -0.66 -3.12 11.81
C ARG A 144 -0.86 -1.61 11.70
N PRO A 145 -2.01 -1.06 12.14
CA PRO A 145 -2.29 0.38 12.09
C PRO A 145 -1.20 1.23 12.78
N ARG A 146 -0.61 0.71 13.87
CA ARG A 146 0.49 1.39 14.57
C ARG A 146 1.75 1.50 13.71
N TYR A 147 2.04 0.49 12.88
CA TYR A 147 3.14 0.55 11.92
C TYR A 147 2.89 1.61 10.85
N ASP A 148 1.69 1.60 10.25
CA ASP A 148 1.32 2.57 9.21
C ASP A 148 1.36 4.01 9.71
N ALA A 149 0.89 4.25 10.94
CA ALA A 149 0.98 5.56 11.58
C ALA A 149 2.45 6.00 11.78
N ALA A 150 3.31 5.10 12.27
CA ALA A 150 4.73 5.39 12.47
C ALA A 150 5.46 5.63 11.14
N LEU A 151 5.15 4.86 10.09
CA LEU A 151 5.73 5.02 8.75
C LEU A 151 5.33 6.37 8.13
N SER A 152 4.06 6.72 8.22
CA SER A 152 3.54 7.99 7.70
C SER A 152 4.17 9.19 8.42
N GLU A 153 4.31 9.13 9.75
CA GLU A 153 4.95 10.19 10.54
C GLU A 153 6.45 10.27 10.25
N TYR A 154 7.15 9.14 10.16
CA TYR A 154 8.56 9.09 9.81
C TYR A 154 8.84 9.75 8.46
N ASN A 155 8.06 9.42 7.43
CA ASN A 155 8.22 10.00 6.10
C ASN A 155 7.96 11.50 6.11
N ARG A 156 6.91 11.96 6.81
CA ARG A 156 6.60 13.38 6.97
C ARG A 156 7.75 14.14 7.64
N LEU A 157 8.28 13.59 8.73
CA LEU A 157 9.43 14.19 9.45
C LEU A 157 10.69 14.21 8.58
N TYR A 158 10.93 13.14 7.82
CA TYR A 158 12.05 13.06 6.88
C TYR A 158 11.97 14.16 5.80
N ASP A 159 10.80 14.35 5.19
CA ASP A 159 10.60 15.40 4.18
C ASP A 159 10.80 16.80 4.77
N HIS A 160 10.28 17.05 5.97
CA HIS A 160 10.48 18.32 6.67
C HIS A 160 11.94 18.56 7.01
N LYS A 161 12.62 17.55 7.57
CA LYS A 161 14.06 17.63 7.90
C LYS A 161 14.89 17.90 6.65
N THR A 162 14.58 17.25 5.54
CA THR A 162 15.28 17.46 4.26
C THR A 162 15.12 18.89 3.78
N ARG A 163 13.93 19.51 3.93
CA ARG A 163 13.70 20.93 3.60
C ARG A 163 14.50 21.84 4.52
N ILE A 164 14.45 21.62 5.84
CA ILE A 164 15.24 22.37 6.81
C ILE A 164 16.73 22.39 6.44
N LEU A 165 17.29 21.21 6.15
CA LEU A 165 18.71 21.09 5.80
C LEU A 165 19.06 21.80 4.49
N ARG A 166 18.16 21.78 3.50
CA ARG A 166 18.36 22.47 2.24
C ARG A 166 18.32 24.00 2.39
N ASP A 167 17.35 24.47 3.20
CA ASP A 167 17.08 25.91 3.32
C ASP A 167 17.95 26.55 4.45
N ALA A 168 18.76 25.73 5.17
CA ALA A 168 19.60 26.18 6.29
C ALA A 168 20.78 27.09 5.89
N GLU A 169 21.23 27.05 4.63
CA GLU A 169 22.28 27.96 4.13
C GLU A 169 21.80 29.42 4.14
N GLU A 170 20.52 29.65 3.78
CA GLU A 170 19.90 30.99 3.78
C GLU A 170 19.31 31.34 5.15
N HIS A 171 18.86 30.33 5.91
CA HIS A 171 18.18 30.53 7.20
C HIS A 171 18.75 29.60 8.29
N PRO A 172 19.94 29.90 8.86
CA PRO A 172 20.63 29.03 9.83
C PRO A 172 19.81 28.71 11.08
N SER A 173 18.91 29.58 11.53
CA SER A 173 18.03 29.35 12.68
C SER A 173 17.10 28.16 12.54
N LEU A 174 16.85 27.67 11.31
CA LEU A 174 16.08 26.46 11.08
C LEU A 174 16.73 25.20 11.68
N LEU A 175 18.05 25.22 11.86
CA LEU A 175 18.80 24.11 12.46
C LEU A 175 18.44 23.86 13.93
N ASP A 176 17.95 24.89 14.64
CA ASP A 176 17.54 24.78 16.04
C ASP A 176 16.38 23.79 16.25
N ALA A 177 15.58 23.56 15.22
CA ALA A 177 14.49 22.58 15.25
C ALA A 177 14.94 21.11 15.06
N LEU A 178 16.17 20.86 14.56
CA LEU A 178 16.62 19.53 14.20
C LEU A 178 16.65 18.52 15.39
N PRO A 179 17.02 18.90 16.63
CA PRO A 179 16.99 17.97 17.75
C PRO A 179 15.63 17.31 17.96
N ASP A 180 14.54 18.09 17.92
CA ASP A 180 13.18 17.59 18.08
C ASP A 180 12.77 16.68 16.92
N PHE A 181 13.09 17.05 15.68
CA PHE A 181 12.87 16.20 14.51
C PHE A 181 13.63 14.88 14.63
N ASN A 182 14.90 14.91 15.04
CA ASN A 182 15.73 13.73 15.22
C ASN A 182 15.17 12.79 16.29
N LEU A 183 14.74 13.32 17.43
CA LEU A 183 14.14 12.55 18.51
C LEU A 183 12.86 11.83 18.03
N ARG A 184 11.97 12.56 17.40
CA ARG A 184 10.71 12.00 16.87
C ARG A 184 10.95 10.98 15.76
N MET A 185 11.91 11.24 14.87
CA MET A 185 12.31 10.28 13.83
C MET A 185 12.90 9.01 14.45
N ALA A 186 13.71 9.12 15.50
CA ALA A 186 14.27 7.95 16.21
C ALA A 186 13.15 7.12 16.86
N GLN A 187 12.16 7.75 17.48
CA GLN A 187 11.01 7.05 18.08
C GLN A 187 10.18 6.31 17.01
N CYS A 188 9.84 6.96 15.89
CA CYS A 188 9.15 6.30 14.80
C CYS A 188 10.00 5.18 14.19
N GLY A 189 11.29 5.43 13.97
CA GLY A 189 12.25 4.47 13.43
C GLY A 189 12.35 3.20 14.28
N ALA A 190 12.37 3.33 15.60
CA ALA A 190 12.39 2.19 16.53
C ALA A 190 11.13 1.30 16.35
N VAL A 191 9.96 1.91 16.17
CA VAL A 191 8.71 1.17 15.88
C VAL A 191 8.83 0.43 14.54
N LEU A 192 9.33 1.08 13.49
CA LEU A 192 9.49 0.46 12.18
C LEU A 192 10.46 -0.72 12.22
N ILE A 193 11.61 -0.56 12.87
CA ILE A 193 12.63 -1.62 13.03
C ILE A 193 12.04 -2.81 13.79
N TYR A 194 11.36 -2.57 14.89
CA TYR A 194 10.73 -3.62 15.70
C TYR A 194 9.75 -4.48 14.88
N TYR A 195 8.84 -3.83 14.15
CA TYR A 195 7.85 -4.56 13.35
C TYR A 195 8.48 -5.29 12.17
N ARG A 196 9.45 -4.67 11.48
CA ARG A 196 10.16 -5.32 10.37
C ARG A 196 10.95 -6.54 10.84
N ALA A 197 11.68 -6.45 11.96
CA ALA A 197 12.40 -7.58 12.51
C ALA A 197 11.48 -8.77 12.85
N ARG A 198 10.33 -8.49 13.51
CA ARG A 198 9.33 -9.53 13.77
C ARG A 198 8.73 -10.12 12.49
N PHE A 199 8.46 -9.28 11.51
CA PHE A 199 7.91 -9.74 10.23
C PHE A 199 8.90 -10.63 9.49
N CYS A 200 10.18 -10.25 9.39
CA CYS A 200 11.22 -11.08 8.79
C CYS A 200 11.35 -12.44 9.49
N LYS A 201 11.33 -12.44 10.82
CA LYS A 201 11.39 -13.70 11.58
C LYS A 201 10.22 -14.63 11.29
N LEU A 202 8.99 -14.09 11.22
CA LEU A 202 7.82 -14.89 10.88
C LEU A 202 7.81 -15.32 9.41
N LEU A 203 8.25 -14.43 8.51
CA LEU A 203 8.29 -14.71 7.09
C LEU A 203 9.33 -15.78 6.74
N ALA A 204 10.45 -15.85 7.48
CA ALA A 204 11.54 -16.79 7.21
C ALA A 204 11.06 -18.24 7.17
N ASP A 205 10.27 -18.66 8.16
CA ASP A 205 9.77 -20.04 8.24
C ASP A 205 8.80 -20.36 7.09
N TYR A 206 7.87 -19.45 6.78
CA TYR A 206 6.92 -19.62 5.68
C TYR A 206 7.61 -19.59 4.32
N ALA A 207 8.55 -18.66 4.11
CA ALA A 207 9.29 -18.54 2.86
C ALA A 207 10.18 -19.76 2.61
N ALA A 208 10.88 -20.25 3.64
CA ALA A 208 11.69 -21.47 3.53
C ALA A 208 10.84 -22.70 3.19
N SER A 209 9.67 -22.85 3.81
CA SER A 209 8.73 -23.94 3.51
C SER A 209 8.20 -23.85 2.07
N ALA A 210 7.70 -22.70 1.65
CA ALA A 210 7.19 -22.51 0.30
C ALA A 210 8.28 -22.70 -0.77
N HIS A 211 9.49 -22.19 -0.51
CA HIS A 211 10.63 -22.36 -1.43
C HIS A 211 11.03 -23.82 -1.58
N ARG A 212 11.06 -24.57 -0.48
CA ARG A 212 11.35 -26.02 -0.51
C ARG A 212 10.32 -26.77 -1.35
N GLU A 213 9.05 -26.43 -1.20
CA GLU A 213 7.96 -27.02 -1.99
C GLU A 213 8.13 -26.70 -3.50
N CYS A 214 8.35 -25.43 -3.85
CA CYS A 214 8.53 -24.99 -5.23
C CYS A 214 9.80 -25.57 -5.89
N SER A 215 10.89 -25.72 -5.12
CA SER A 215 12.15 -26.29 -5.65
C SER A 215 12.19 -27.83 -5.66
N GLY A 216 11.16 -28.48 -5.11
CA GLY A 216 11.16 -29.93 -4.89
C GLY A 216 12.25 -30.37 -3.91
N GLY A 217 12.58 -29.54 -2.92
CA GLY A 217 13.57 -29.78 -1.88
C GLY A 217 15.03 -29.66 -2.32
N ARG A 218 15.28 -29.12 -3.51
CA ARG A 218 16.63 -29.00 -4.07
C ARG A 218 17.42 -27.78 -3.58
N GLU A 219 16.71 -26.79 -3.03
CA GLU A 219 17.28 -25.53 -2.62
C GLU A 219 16.81 -25.15 -1.22
N GLU A 220 17.65 -24.45 -0.46
CA GLU A 220 17.32 -23.90 0.84
C GLU A 220 17.31 -22.37 0.78
N LEU A 221 16.26 -21.75 1.32
CA LEU A 221 16.14 -20.30 1.44
C LEU A 221 16.30 -19.89 2.89
N THR A 222 17.20 -18.94 3.13
CA THR A 222 17.35 -18.26 4.43
C THR A 222 17.11 -16.77 4.26
N LEU A 223 16.39 -16.17 5.22
CA LEU A 223 16.21 -14.73 5.34
C LEU A 223 17.07 -14.22 6.50
N ALA A 224 18.00 -13.30 6.20
CA ALA A 224 18.88 -12.64 7.17
C ALA A 224 18.50 -11.15 7.36
#